data_07fdccc11c70a4988a58c8739c88286b
#
_entry.id   07fdccc11c70a4988a58c8739c88286b
#
_cell.length_a   1.000
_cell.length_b   1.000
_cell.length_c   1.000
_cell.angle_alpha   90.00
_cell.angle_beta   90.00
_cell.angle_gamma   90.00
#
_symmetry.space_group_name_H-M   'P 1'
#
loop_
_entity.id
_entity.type
_entity.pdbx_description
1 polymer ?
#
loop_
_entity_poly.entity_id
_entity_poly.type
_entity_poly.pdbx_seq_one_letter_code
_entity_poly.pdbx_strand_id
1 'polypeptide(L)'
;TAAATGRVQALGGSLSEAEMDALLAATGWPVEWREEAKAIAWCESRYRPGAVGDGGNSLGIFQLWTGWFAAAGEDPEQAYDPTVNSRVALYVRTTRGRWGGGGGWSCAGLNGIE
;
A
#
# COMPACT_ATOMS: atom_id res chain seq x y z
N THR A 1 -0.19 -15.84 12.83
CA THR A 1 -1.14 -14.77 12.63
C THR A 1 -0.93 -14.16 11.27
N ALA A 2 -1.91 -13.44 10.83
CA ALA A 2 -1.74 -12.66 9.60
C ALA A 2 -0.56 -11.72 9.74
N ALA A 3 -0.35 -11.16 10.92
CA ALA A 3 0.77 -10.28 11.17
C ALA A 3 2.10 -11.02 11.04
N ALA A 4 2.18 -12.25 11.56
CA ALA A 4 3.41 -13.02 11.44
C ALA A 4 3.69 -13.35 9.97
N THR A 5 2.66 -13.74 9.23
CA THR A 5 2.81 -14.01 7.81
C THR A 5 3.26 -12.74 7.08
N GLY A 6 2.64 -11.60 7.38
CA GLY A 6 3.03 -10.34 6.77
C GLY A 6 4.46 -9.97 7.07
N ARG A 7 4.90 -10.19 8.32
CA ARG A 7 6.28 -9.86 8.69
C ARG A 7 7.29 -10.72 7.95
N VAL A 8 7.00 -12.01 7.80
CA VAL A 8 7.90 -12.90 7.07
C VAL A 8 8.03 -12.42 5.63
N GLN A 9 6.92 -12.07 5.01
CA GLN A 9 6.93 -11.60 3.63
C GLN A 9 7.54 -10.22 3.49
N ALA A 10 7.42 -9.39 4.52
CA ALA A 10 8.02 -8.04 4.51
C ALA A 10 9.52 -8.08 4.39
N LEU A 11 10.16 -9.20 4.79
CA LEU A 11 11.62 -9.29 4.77
C LEU A 11 12.20 -9.61 3.41
N GLY A 12 11.38 -9.95 2.42
CA GLY A 12 11.93 -10.21 1.10
C GLY A 12 11.01 -10.89 0.11
N GLY A 13 9.83 -11.31 0.56
CA GLY A 13 8.88 -11.98 -0.31
C GLY A 13 7.87 -11.04 -0.91
N SER A 14 6.93 -11.62 -1.65
CA SER A 14 5.76 -10.94 -2.19
C SER A 14 4.52 -11.60 -1.66
N LEU A 15 3.46 -10.84 -1.48
CA LEU A 15 2.17 -11.42 -1.21
C LEU A 15 1.61 -12.02 -2.50
N SER A 16 0.85 -13.10 -2.36
CA SER A 16 0.05 -13.61 -3.48
C SER A 16 -1.17 -12.71 -3.69
N GLU A 17 -1.84 -12.90 -4.82
CA GLU A 17 -3.06 -12.17 -5.07
C GLU A 17 -4.12 -12.47 -4.00
N ALA A 18 -4.24 -13.73 -3.59
CA ALA A 18 -5.19 -14.11 -2.55
C ALA A 18 -4.85 -13.42 -1.22
N GLU A 19 -3.56 -13.32 -0.90
CA GLU A 19 -3.13 -12.61 0.30
C GLU A 19 -3.43 -11.12 0.21
N MET A 20 -3.28 -10.53 -0.97
CA MET A 20 -3.65 -9.12 -1.18
C MET A 20 -5.15 -8.92 -0.98
N ASP A 21 -5.98 -9.82 -1.52
CA ASP A 21 -7.43 -9.74 -1.33
C ASP A 21 -7.77 -9.77 0.17
N ALA A 22 -7.16 -10.69 0.90
CA ALA A 22 -7.40 -10.82 2.33
C ALA A 22 -6.93 -9.57 3.09
N LEU A 23 -5.79 -9.02 2.70
CA LEU A 23 -5.24 -7.82 3.31
C LEU A 23 -6.17 -6.62 3.13
N LEU A 24 -6.67 -6.41 1.92
CA LEU A 24 -7.54 -5.29 1.64
C LEU A 24 -8.86 -5.41 2.41
N ALA A 25 -9.41 -6.63 2.46
CA ALA A 25 -10.62 -6.87 3.23
C ALA A 25 -10.39 -6.61 4.72
N ALA A 26 -9.29 -7.11 5.27
CA ALA A 26 -8.98 -6.98 6.69
C ALA A 26 -8.72 -5.54 7.10
N THR A 27 -8.22 -4.71 6.20
CA THR A 27 -7.90 -3.31 6.50
C THR A 27 -9.01 -2.34 6.10
N GLY A 28 -10.16 -2.86 5.69
CA GLY A 28 -11.35 -2.03 5.54
C GLY A 28 -11.55 -1.35 4.20
N TRP A 29 -10.84 -1.78 3.16
CA TRP A 29 -11.02 -1.19 1.85
C TRP A 29 -12.43 -1.46 1.31
N PRO A 30 -13.12 -0.43 0.80
CA PRO A 30 -14.39 -0.65 0.13
C PRO A 30 -14.23 -1.63 -1.04
N VAL A 31 -15.22 -2.50 -1.22
CA VAL A 31 -15.15 -3.52 -2.27
C VAL A 31 -14.89 -2.89 -3.64
N GLU A 32 -15.54 -1.77 -3.92
CA GLU A 32 -15.44 -1.12 -5.22
C GLU A 32 -14.06 -0.52 -5.51
N TRP A 33 -13.19 -0.39 -4.51
CA TRP A 33 -11.84 0.14 -4.70
C TRP A 33 -10.76 -0.95 -4.74
N ARG A 34 -11.12 -2.20 -4.45
CA ARG A 34 -10.10 -3.24 -4.22
C ARG A 34 -9.35 -3.64 -5.47
N GLU A 35 -10.03 -3.71 -6.62
CA GLU A 35 -9.33 -4.05 -7.87
C GLU A 35 -8.35 -2.96 -8.26
N GLU A 36 -8.73 -1.71 -8.10
CA GLU A 36 -7.82 -0.59 -8.35
C GLU A 36 -6.65 -0.62 -7.38
N ALA A 37 -6.92 -0.88 -6.10
CA ALA A 37 -5.86 -0.96 -5.09
C ALA A 37 -4.86 -2.06 -5.44
N LYS A 38 -5.34 -3.21 -5.92
CA LYS A 38 -4.46 -4.30 -6.34
C LYS A 38 -3.60 -3.88 -7.54
N ALA A 39 -4.20 -3.21 -8.52
CA ALA A 39 -3.46 -2.76 -9.69
C ALA A 39 -2.36 -1.77 -9.29
N ILE A 40 -2.68 -0.84 -8.40
CA ILE A 40 -1.71 0.15 -7.89
C ILE A 40 -0.58 -0.57 -7.15
N ALA A 41 -0.91 -1.44 -6.22
CA ALA A 41 0.10 -2.14 -5.43
C ALA A 41 1.00 -3.02 -6.29
N TRP A 42 0.44 -3.67 -7.30
CA TRP A 42 1.24 -4.48 -8.21
C TRP A 42 2.22 -3.61 -9.00
N CYS A 43 1.74 -2.50 -9.54
CA CYS A 43 2.58 -1.57 -10.28
C CYS A 43 3.67 -0.96 -9.39
N GLU A 44 3.31 -0.58 -8.16
CA GLU A 44 4.24 0.11 -7.27
C GLU A 44 5.32 -0.83 -6.72
N SER A 45 4.96 -2.04 -6.33
CA SER A 45 5.88 -2.88 -5.58
C SER A 45 5.90 -4.35 -5.99
N ARG A 46 5.04 -4.78 -6.91
CA ARG A 46 4.82 -6.20 -7.21
C ARG A 46 4.41 -6.97 -5.97
N TYR A 47 3.59 -6.34 -5.11
CA TYR A 47 3.10 -6.89 -3.85
C TYR A 47 4.23 -7.20 -2.86
N ARG A 48 5.35 -6.47 -2.91
CA ARG A 48 6.47 -6.71 -2.00
C ARG A 48 6.39 -5.75 -0.80
N PRO A 49 6.13 -6.27 0.41
CA PRO A 49 6.05 -5.40 1.59
C PRO A 49 7.34 -4.65 1.89
N GLY A 50 8.48 -5.23 1.54
CA GLY A 50 9.78 -4.61 1.82
C GLY A 50 10.28 -3.67 0.74
N ALA A 51 9.48 -3.33 -0.26
CA ALA A 51 9.93 -2.49 -1.36
C ALA A 51 10.26 -1.07 -0.91
N VAL A 52 11.35 -0.53 -1.46
CA VAL A 52 11.81 0.83 -1.20
C VAL A 52 12.06 1.51 -2.53
N GLY A 53 11.49 2.70 -2.72
CA GLY A 53 11.68 3.47 -3.93
C GLY A 53 11.99 4.93 -3.64
N ASP A 54 12.21 5.70 -4.68
CA ASP A 54 12.45 7.14 -4.60
C ASP A 54 13.53 7.51 -3.60
N GLY A 55 14.65 6.78 -3.60
CA GLY A 55 15.78 7.09 -2.74
C GLY A 55 15.48 6.90 -1.26
N GLY A 56 14.53 6.05 -0.92
CA GLY A 56 14.14 5.77 0.45
C GLY A 56 12.90 6.52 0.91
N ASN A 57 12.26 7.28 0.02
CA ASN A 57 11.11 8.10 0.39
C ASN A 57 9.77 7.43 0.13
N SER A 58 9.75 6.31 -0.60
CA SER A 58 8.53 5.56 -0.91
C SER A 58 8.67 4.16 -0.38
N LEU A 59 7.78 3.74 0.50
CA LEU A 59 7.96 2.55 1.30
C LEU A 59 6.79 1.58 1.20
N GLY A 60 7.11 0.29 1.11
CA GLY A 60 6.17 -0.80 1.30
C GLY A 60 5.32 -1.11 0.08
N ILE A 61 4.29 -1.90 0.32
CA ILE A 61 3.42 -2.44 -0.74
C ILE A 61 2.85 -1.34 -1.62
N PHE A 62 2.40 -0.24 -1.01
CA PHE A 62 1.79 0.87 -1.75
C PHE A 62 2.77 2.00 -2.04
N GLN A 63 4.06 1.83 -1.71
CA GLN A 63 5.09 2.84 -1.97
C GLN A 63 4.65 4.22 -1.46
N LEU A 64 4.42 4.32 -0.16
CA LEU A 64 3.91 5.52 0.47
C LEU A 64 5.04 6.41 0.95
N TRP A 65 4.90 7.71 0.72
CA TRP A 65 5.79 8.70 1.30
C TRP A 65 5.70 8.65 2.83
N THR A 66 6.87 8.76 3.48
CA THR A 66 6.96 8.59 4.93
C THR A 66 6.03 9.51 5.72
N GLY A 67 5.82 10.73 5.23
CA GLY A 67 4.96 11.69 5.91
C GLY A 67 3.51 11.27 6.02
N TRP A 68 3.04 10.39 5.14
CA TRP A 68 1.66 9.93 5.23
C TRP A 68 1.39 9.08 6.47
N PHE A 69 2.42 8.37 6.97
CA PHE A 69 2.25 7.53 8.16
C PHE A 69 1.91 8.37 9.37
N ALA A 70 2.69 9.43 9.62
CA ALA A 70 2.40 10.32 10.73
C ALA A 70 1.02 10.98 10.57
N ALA A 71 0.69 11.41 9.35
CA ALA A 71 -0.60 12.03 9.09
C ALA A 71 -1.77 11.09 9.39
N ALA A 72 -1.58 9.80 9.15
CA ALA A 72 -2.60 8.78 9.41
C ALA A 72 -2.59 8.28 10.86
N GLY A 73 -1.68 8.80 11.70
CA GLY A 73 -1.57 8.36 13.09
C GLY A 73 -0.85 7.03 13.24
N GLU A 74 -0.01 6.66 12.27
CA GLU A 74 0.74 5.41 12.29
C GLU A 74 2.24 5.69 12.38
N ASP A 75 3.00 4.69 12.85
CA ASP A 75 4.43 4.81 13.01
C ASP A 75 5.12 4.53 11.67
N PRO A 76 5.93 5.48 11.14
CA PRO A 76 6.66 5.25 9.89
C PRO A 76 7.60 4.04 9.96
N GLU A 77 8.07 3.66 11.14
CA GLU A 77 8.91 2.47 11.28
C GLU A 77 8.17 1.18 10.99
N GLN A 78 6.83 1.23 10.97
CA GLN A 78 5.99 0.09 10.62
C GLN A 78 5.62 0.07 9.14
N ALA A 79 6.28 0.86 8.32
CA ALA A 79 5.92 1.01 6.91
C ALA A 79 5.97 -0.30 6.12
N TYR A 80 6.83 -1.23 6.54
CA TYR A 80 6.96 -2.52 5.84
C TYR A 80 5.98 -3.57 6.34
N ASP A 81 5.22 -3.28 7.40
CA ASP A 81 4.14 -4.16 7.83
C ASP A 81 2.98 -3.99 6.84
N PRO A 82 2.55 -5.05 6.15
CA PRO A 82 1.51 -4.91 5.13
C PRO A 82 0.20 -4.34 5.67
N THR A 83 -0.17 -4.70 6.90
CA THR A 83 -1.40 -4.21 7.50
C THR A 83 -1.33 -2.71 7.73
N VAL A 84 -0.22 -2.22 8.29
CA VAL A 84 -0.03 -0.78 8.51
C VAL A 84 0.02 -0.05 7.18
N ASN A 85 0.78 -0.56 6.22
CA ASN A 85 0.91 0.08 4.91
C ASN A 85 -0.44 0.18 4.21
N SER A 86 -1.23 -0.88 4.25
CA SER A 86 -2.55 -0.90 3.64
C SER A 86 -3.51 0.09 4.31
N ARG A 87 -3.47 0.19 5.66
CA ARG A 87 -4.30 1.16 6.36
C ARG A 87 -3.95 2.59 5.99
N VAL A 88 -2.65 2.88 5.91
CA VAL A 88 -2.21 4.24 5.53
C VAL A 88 -2.59 4.53 4.09
N ALA A 89 -2.46 3.56 3.19
CA ALA A 89 -2.87 3.75 1.79
C ALA A 89 -4.36 4.08 1.70
N LEU A 90 -5.19 3.39 2.48
CA LEU A 90 -6.62 3.68 2.50
C LEU A 90 -6.88 5.10 3.01
N TYR A 91 -6.16 5.51 4.05
CA TYR A 91 -6.24 6.88 4.56
C TYR A 91 -5.90 7.89 3.45
N VAL A 92 -4.82 7.64 2.72
CA VAL A 92 -4.39 8.54 1.63
C VAL A 92 -5.45 8.62 0.54
N ARG A 93 -5.94 7.48 0.09
CA ARG A 93 -6.96 7.42 -0.96
C ARG A 93 -8.23 8.15 -0.54
N THR A 94 -8.66 7.94 0.71
CA THR A 94 -9.87 8.55 1.25
C THR A 94 -9.68 10.06 1.41
N THR A 95 -8.55 10.47 1.95
CA THR A 95 -8.27 11.89 2.20
C THR A 95 -8.16 12.67 0.90
N ARG A 96 -7.48 12.12 -0.11
CA ARG A 96 -7.31 12.79 -1.39
C ARG A 96 -8.51 12.66 -2.30
N GLY A 97 -9.33 11.63 -2.11
CA GLY A 97 -10.51 11.39 -2.93
C GLY A 97 -10.20 10.80 -4.30
N ARG A 98 -8.94 10.47 -4.58
CA ARG A 98 -8.51 9.92 -5.87
C ARG A 98 -7.17 9.22 -5.71
N TRP A 99 -6.80 8.44 -6.73
CA TRP A 99 -5.51 7.75 -6.75
C TRP A 99 -4.39 8.61 -7.33
N GLY A 100 -4.63 9.25 -8.45
CA GLY A 100 -3.62 9.93 -9.22
C GLY A 100 -3.47 11.41 -8.89
N GLY A 101 -2.75 12.10 -9.76
CA GLY A 101 -2.52 13.53 -9.59
C GLY A 101 -1.33 13.82 -8.70
N GLY A 102 -0.99 15.10 -8.56
CA GLY A 102 0.15 15.51 -7.75
C GLY A 102 0.01 15.05 -6.32
N GLY A 103 1.04 14.40 -5.80
CA GLY A 103 1.01 13.84 -4.45
C GLY A 103 0.39 12.46 -4.35
N GLY A 104 -0.15 11.92 -5.44
CA GLY A 104 -0.75 10.59 -5.45
C GLY A 104 0.18 9.55 -6.05
N TRP A 105 -0.43 8.44 -6.45
CA TRP A 105 0.32 7.32 -7.04
C TRP A 105 0.54 7.53 -8.53
N SER A 106 1.81 7.53 -8.95
CA SER A 106 2.13 7.64 -10.38
C SER A 106 1.59 6.44 -11.16
N CYS A 107 1.50 5.29 -10.52
CA CYS A 107 0.95 4.09 -11.15
C CYS A 107 -0.51 4.23 -11.53
N ALA A 108 -1.24 5.18 -10.93
CA ALA A 108 -2.63 5.41 -11.32
C ALA A 108 -2.72 5.82 -12.79
N GLY A 109 -1.92 6.81 -13.19
CA GLY A 109 -1.91 7.25 -14.59
C GLY A 109 -1.45 6.18 -15.54
N LEU A 110 -0.45 5.37 -15.13
CA LEU A 110 0.07 4.28 -15.95
C LEU A 110 -0.98 3.19 -16.19
N ASN A 111 -1.96 3.06 -15.29
CA ASN A 111 -3.01 2.04 -15.39
C ASN A 111 -4.36 2.62 -15.77
N GLY A 112 -4.44 3.89 -16.13
CA GLY A 112 -5.69 4.52 -16.50
C GLY A 112 -6.66 4.68 -15.32
N ILE A 113 -6.14 4.79 -14.12
CA ILE A 113 -6.94 4.92 -12.90
C ILE A 113 -6.89 6.35 -12.41
N GLU A 114 -8.02 6.92 -12.07
CA GLU A 114 -8.07 8.26 -11.51
C GLU A 114 -7.99 8.24 -9.99
#